data_e3e9cd2abef747bca44ed1dc31188edf
#
_entry.id   e3e9cd2abef747bca44ed1dc31188edf
#
_cell.length_a   1.000
_cell.length_b   1.000
_cell.length_c   1.000
_cell.angle_alpha   90.00
_cell.angle_beta   90.00
_cell.angle_gamma   90.00
#
_symmetry.space_group_name_H-M   'P 1'
#
loop_
_entity.id
_entity.type
_entity.pdbx_description
1 polymer ?
#
loop_
_entity_poly.entity_id
_entity_poly.type
_entity_poly.pdbx_seq_one_letter_code
_entity_poly.pdbx_strand_id
1 'polypeptide(L)'
;FPNSKKNKAKSLNKVFSQKQVNQLKGYYKNFNDWKRNNGEEIQIIDSLKTAETVKNLNSYFQNIGYLNNKVDFKIKTNELNVNYADVDYLVTTGPQYYIGEVNTFIDSNALDSIYNKNIDKSFLVKNELFKTKNFQLERERLFKLFKNSGIYDFQINSVFFDVEIDSSNN
;
A
#
# COMPACT_ATOMS: atom_id res chain seq x y z
N PHE A 1 -35.06 -14.02 -9.69
CA PHE A 1 -36.27 -14.44 -10.42
C PHE A 1 -36.72 -15.83 -9.95
N PRO A 2 -37.67 -15.94 -9.01
CA PRO A 2 -38.09 -17.25 -8.45
C PRO A 2 -38.76 -18.18 -9.45
N ASN A 3 -39.35 -17.65 -10.53
CA ASN A 3 -40.13 -18.43 -11.48
C ASN A 3 -39.31 -19.13 -12.58
N SER A 4 -38.08 -18.72 -12.87
CA SER A 4 -37.27 -19.33 -13.91
C SER A 4 -36.78 -20.74 -13.55
N LYS A 5 -36.54 -21.02 -12.27
CA LYS A 5 -36.10 -22.36 -11.80
C LYS A 5 -37.19 -23.43 -11.89
N LYS A 6 -38.44 -23.08 -11.60
CA LYS A 6 -39.57 -24.02 -11.71
C LYS A 6 -39.89 -24.38 -13.15
N ASN A 7 -39.79 -23.45 -14.09
CA ASN A 7 -40.07 -23.70 -15.50
C ASN A 7 -38.98 -24.54 -16.18
N LYS A 8 -37.69 -24.36 -15.82
CA LYS A 8 -36.60 -25.19 -16.33
C LYS A 8 -36.70 -26.66 -15.83
N ALA A 9 -37.08 -26.87 -14.57
CA ALA A 9 -37.25 -28.20 -14.03
C ALA A 9 -38.41 -28.98 -14.72
N LYS A 10 -39.52 -28.32 -15.04
CA LYS A 10 -40.65 -28.91 -15.77
C LYS A 10 -40.29 -29.26 -17.23
N SER A 11 -39.43 -28.49 -17.88
CA SER A 11 -38.96 -28.76 -19.26
C SER A 11 -38.00 -29.95 -19.31
N LEU A 12 -37.12 -30.09 -18.33
CA LEU A 12 -36.20 -31.22 -18.24
C LEU A 12 -36.91 -32.58 -18.02
N ASN A 13 -37.97 -32.60 -17.22
CA ASN A 13 -38.76 -33.80 -16.97
C ASN A 13 -39.56 -34.30 -18.22
N LYS A 14 -39.65 -33.52 -19.30
CA LYS A 14 -40.24 -33.96 -20.57
C LYS A 14 -39.27 -34.77 -21.42
N VAL A 15 -37.96 -34.60 -21.23
CA VAL A 15 -36.91 -35.23 -22.07
C VAL A 15 -36.15 -36.29 -21.30
N PHE A 16 -36.01 -36.16 -19.99
CA PHE A 16 -35.23 -37.05 -19.14
C PHE A 16 -36.10 -37.74 -18.10
N SER A 17 -35.74 -38.97 -17.76
CA SER A 17 -36.39 -39.69 -16.65
C SER A 17 -36.10 -38.99 -15.32
N GLN A 18 -36.99 -39.20 -14.33
CA GLN A 18 -36.83 -38.60 -13.00
C GLN A 18 -35.48 -38.95 -12.35
N LYS A 19 -34.96 -40.15 -12.60
CA LYS A 19 -33.64 -40.60 -12.11
C LYS A 19 -32.52 -39.76 -12.71
N GLN A 20 -32.55 -39.53 -14.03
CA GLN A 20 -31.56 -38.67 -14.72
C GLN A 20 -31.64 -37.20 -14.26
N VAL A 21 -32.84 -36.67 -14.08
CA VAL A 21 -33.03 -35.31 -13.55
C VAL A 21 -32.44 -35.18 -12.14
N ASN A 22 -32.63 -36.17 -11.28
CA ASN A 22 -32.06 -36.15 -9.94
C ASN A 22 -30.53 -36.26 -9.95
N GLN A 23 -29.94 -37.05 -10.84
CA GLN A 23 -28.49 -37.13 -11.04
C GLN A 23 -27.95 -35.76 -11.51
N LEU A 24 -28.54 -35.14 -12.52
CA LEU A 24 -28.15 -33.81 -12.99
C LEU A 24 -28.23 -32.74 -11.87
N LYS A 25 -29.30 -32.80 -11.06
CA LYS A 25 -29.38 -31.88 -9.89
C LYS A 25 -28.25 -32.09 -8.88
N GLY A 26 -27.87 -33.38 -8.67
CA GLY A 26 -26.72 -33.72 -7.81
C GLY A 26 -25.40 -33.13 -8.34
N TYR A 27 -25.14 -33.29 -9.62
CA TYR A 27 -23.95 -32.71 -10.27
C TYR A 27 -23.92 -31.16 -10.15
N TYR A 28 -25.06 -30.51 -10.42
CA TYR A 28 -25.15 -29.04 -10.29
C TYR A 28 -24.96 -28.59 -8.85
N LYS A 29 -25.50 -29.32 -7.88
CA LYS A 29 -25.32 -29.02 -6.46
C LYS A 29 -23.85 -29.14 -6.07
N ASN A 30 -23.21 -30.25 -6.39
CA ASN A 30 -21.80 -30.49 -6.08
C ASN A 30 -20.88 -29.47 -6.75
N PHE A 31 -21.17 -29.10 -8.00
CA PHE A 31 -20.41 -28.05 -8.69
C PHE A 31 -20.57 -26.66 -8.06
N ASN A 32 -21.78 -26.31 -7.62
CA ASN A 32 -22.01 -25.05 -6.91
C ASN A 32 -21.37 -25.05 -5.52
N ASP A 33 -21.41 -26.17 -4.81
CA ASP A 33 -20.76 -26.33 -3.51
C ASP A 33 -19.23 -26.27 -3.67
N TRP A 34 -18.68 -26.90 -4.72
CA TRP A 34 -17.26 -26.79 -5.06
C TRP A 34 -16.85 -25.34 -5.38
N LYS A 35 -17.65 -24.61 -6.19
CA LYS A 35 -17.40 -23.20 -6.47
C LYS A 35 -17.45 -22.34 -5.21
N ARG A 36 -18.36 -22.61 -4.29
CA ARG A 36 -18.49 -21.88 -3.03
C ARG A 36 -17.30 -22.13 -2.12
N ASN A 37 -16.77 -23.35 -2.10
CA ASN A 37 -15.67 -23.74 -1.20
C ASN A 37 -14.29 -23.37 -1.76
N ASN A 38 -14.14 -23.24 -3.09
CA ASN A 38 -12.87 -22.96 -3.76
C ASN A 38 -12.88 -21.63 -4.53
N GLY A 39 -14.01 -20.92 -4.56
CA GLY A 39 -14.11 -19.58 -5.15
C GLY A 39 -13.61 -18.52 -4.19
N GLU A 40 -13.09 -17.45 -4.73
CA GLU A 40 -12.79 -16.25 -3.96
C GLU A 40 -14.09 -15.66 -3.37
N GLU A 41 -14.00 -15.12 -2.16
CA GLU A 41 -15.10 -14.40 -1.55
C GLU A 41 -15.49 -13.18 -2.40
N ILE A 42 -16.79 -12.89 -2.42
CA ILE A 42 -17.29 -11.68 -3.10
C ILE A 42 -16.70 -10.47 -2.41
N GLN A 43 -15.85 -9.73 -3.13
CA GLN A 43 -15.32 -8.47 -2.66
C GLN A 43 -16.36 -7.37 -2.89
N ILE A 44 -16.82 -6.77 -1.81
CA ILE A 44 -17.74 -5.61 -1.88
C ILE A 44 -16.88 -4.34 -1.89
N ILE A 45 -17.18 -3.43 -2.82
CA ILE A 45 -16.55 -2.12 -2.83
C ILE A 45 -17.05 -1.36 -1.60
N ASP A 46 -16.15 -1.15 -0.66
CA ASP A 46 -16.36 -0.39 0.56
C ASP A 46 -15.71 0.99 0.41
N SER A 47 -16.51 2.04 0.49
CA SER A 47 -16.02 3.41 0.36
C SER A 47 -15.01 3.79 1.43
N LEU A 48 -15.13 3.23 2.64
CA LEU A 48 -14.15 3.47 3.71
C LEU A 48 -12.80 2.84 3.39
N LYS A 49 -12.79 1.58 2.93
CA LYS A 49 -11.57 0.89 2.49
C LYS A 49 -10.95 1.56 1.26
N THR A 50 -11.78 2.05 0.35
CA THR A 50 -11.31 2.79 -0.83
C THR A 50 -10.63 4.09 -0.43
N ALA A 51 -11.23 4.85 0.50
CA ALA A 51 -10.64 6.07 1.04
C ALA A 51 -9.34 5.80 1.83
N GLU A 52 -9.29 4.71 2.59
CA GLU A 52 -8.05 4.27 3.26
C GLU A 52 -6.95 3.92 2.25
N THR A 53 -7.29 3.26 1.15
CA THR A 53 -6.35 2.95 0.06
C THR A 53 -5.80 4.24 -0.55
N VAL A 54 -6.63 5.25 -0.80
CA VAL A 54 -6.19 6.57 -1.27
C VAL A 54 -5.19 7.20 -0.31
N LYS A 55 -5.48 7.17 0.99
CA LYS A 55 -4.57 7.68 2.02
C LYS A 55 -3.23 6.93 2.03
N ASN A 56 -3.28 5.61 1.94
CA ASN A 56 -2.08 4.77 1.92
C ASN A 56 -1.23 5.03 0.68
N LEU A 57 -1.85 5.18 -0.50
CA LEU A 57 -1.16 5.54 -1.73
C LEU A 57 -0.53 6.94 -1.65
N ASN A 58 -1.25 7.95 -1.12
CA ASN A 58 -0.68 9.27 -0.90
C ASN A 58 0.57 9.19 0.00
N SER A 59 0.47 8.50 1.13
CA SER A 59 1.60 8.32 2.06
C SER A 59 2.76 7.57 1.41
N TYR A 60 2.47 6.54 0.61
CA TYR A 60 3.49 5.79 -0.13
C TYR A 60 4.28 6.71 -1.06
N PHE A 61 3.59 7.51 -1.89
CA PHE A 61 4.25 8.40 -2.83
C PHE A 61 5.04 9.51 -2.11
N GLN A 62 4.52 10.05 -1.01
CA GLN A 62 5.26 11.01 -0.18
C GLN A 62 6.56 10.39 0.38
N ASN A 63 6.49 9.15 0.85
CA ASN A 63 7.64 8.44 1.41
C ASN A 63 8.76 8.16 0.41
N ILE A 64 8.47 8.17 -0.89
CA ILE A 64 9.45 7.98 -1.97
C ILE A 64 9.78 9.26 -2.73
N GLY A 65 9.42 10.42 -2.15
CA GLY A 65 9.87 11.73 -2.64
C GLY A 65 8.90 12.48 -3.54
N TYR A 66 7.66 12.01 -3.73
CA TYR A 66 6.63 12.76 -4.45
C TYR A 66 5.75 13.51 -3.44
N LEU A 67 6.29 14.59 -2.85
CA LEU A 67 5.63 15.29 -1.74
C LEU A 67 4.32 15.98 -2.15
N ASN A 68 4.23 16.42 -3.41
CA ASN A 68 3.07 17.11 -3.97
C ASN A 68 2.12 16.16 -4.72
N ASN A 69 2.18 14.85 -4.41
CA ASN A 69 1.30 13.88 -5.06
C ASN A 69 -0.17 14.09 -4.67
N LYS A 70 -1.04 13.74 -5.59
CA LYS A 70 -2.48 13.69 -5.39
C LYS A 70 -3.02 12.35 -5.87
N VAL A 71 -3.75 11.68 -5.01
CA VAL A 71 -4.44 10.43 -5.33
C VAL A 71 -5.94 10.64 -5.21
N ASP A 72 -6.66 10.20 -6.22
CA ASP A 72 -8.12 10.22 -6.25
C ASP A 72 -8.62 8.85 -6.70
N PHE A 73 -9.93 8.59 -6.63
CA PHE A 73 -10.50 7.35 -7.12
C PHE A 73 -11.81 7.59 -7.88
N LYS A 74 -12.14 6.68 -8.78
CA LYS A 74 -13.42 6.64 -9.50
C LYS A 74 -13.96 5.23 -9.47
N ILE A 75 -15.25 5.11 -9.14
CA ILE A 75 -15.99 3.85 -9.22
C ILE A 75 -16.73 3.82 -10.55
N LYS A 76 -16.48 2.79 -11.35
CA LYS A 76 -17.16 2.54 -12.62
C LYS A 76 -18.07 1.33 -12.48
N THR A 77 -19.36 1.52 -12.60
CA THR A 77 -20.31 0.41 -12.64
C THR A 77 -20.28 -0.27 -14.02
N ASN A 78 -20.35 -1.59 -14.03
CA ASN A 78 -20.41 -2.34 -15.28
C ASN A 78 -21.80 -2.16 -15.93
N GLU A 79 -21.84 -1.69 -17.17
CA GLU A 79 -23.10 -1.44 -17.89
C GLU A 79 -23.90 -2.71 -18.18
N LEU A 80 -23.21 -3.84 -18.35
CA LEU A 80 -23.82 -5.14 -18.65
C LEU A 80 -24.30 -5.87 -17.38
N ASN A 81 -23.69 -5.55 -16.22
CA ASN A 81 -24.04 -6.18 -14.96
C ASN A 81 -23.85 -5.20 -13.79
N VAL A 82 -24.95 -4.59 -13.36
CA VAL A 82 -25.00 -3.58 -12.30
C VAL A 82 -24.48 -4.07 -10.93
N ASN A 83 -24.29 -5.38 -10.77
CA ASN A 83 -23.72 -5.95 -9.54
C ASN A 83 -22.19 -5.96 -9.53
N TYR A 84 -21.53 -5.55 -10.62
CA TYR A 84 -20.08 -5.45 -10.72
C TYR A 84 -19.67 -4.01 -10.92
N ALA A 85 -18.61 -3.62 -10.26
CA ALA A 85 -18.00 -2.31 -10.42
C ALA A 85 -16.48 -2.43 -10.27
N ASP A 86 -15.77 -1.55 -10.96
CA ASP A 86 -14.33 -1.42 -10.90
C ASP A 86 -13.97 -0.13 -10.16
N VAL A 87 -12.86 -0.14 -9.42
CA VAL A 87 -12.33 1.05 -8.75
C VAL A 87 -11.01 1.43 -9.42
N ASP A 88 -11.01 2.57 -10.10
CA ASP A 88 -9.81 3.14 -10.69
C ASP A 88 -9.19 4.15 -9.72
N TYR A 89 -7.92 3.96 -9.36
CA TYR A 89 -7.14 4.93 -8.61
C TYR A 89 -6.34 5.80 -9.56
N LEU A 90 -6.55 7.11 -9.48
CA LEU A 90 -5.88 8.11 -10.31
C LEU A 90 -4.78 8.76 -9.48
N VAL A 91 -3.53 8.61 -9.92
CA VAL A 91 -2.37 9.15 -9.22
C VAL A 91 -1.71 10.23 -10.07
N THR A 92 -1.56 11.42 -9.49
CA THR A 92 -0.76 12.52 -10.03
C THR A 92 0.41 12.74 -9.09
N THR A 93 1.62 12.39 -9.51
CA THR A 93 2.79 12.37 -8.61
C THR A 93 3.40 13.76 -8.38
N GLY A 94 3.35 14.64 -9.37
CA GLY A 94 4.16 15.86 -9.36
C GLY A 94 5.66 15.60 -9.52
N PRO A 95 6.51 16.60 -9.27
CA PRO A 95 7.95 16.45 -9.33
C PRO A 95 8.47 15.58 -8.16
N GLN A 96 9.58 14.90 -8.40
CA GLN A 96 10.27 14.12 -7.39
C GLN A 96 11.31 14.96 -6.69
N TYR A 97 11.34 14.90 -5.37
CA TYR A 97 12.26 15.65 -4.53
C TYR A 97 13.56 14.88 -4.26
N TYR A 98 14.64 15.63 -4.13
CA TYR A 98 15.97 15.13 -3.83
C TYR A 98 16.47 15.74 -2.53
N ILE A 99 17.42 15.07 -1.86
CA ILE A 99 18.09 15.58 -0.68
C ILE A 99 18.99 16.76 -1.10
N GLY A 100 18.73 17.91 -0.54
CA GLY A 100 19.55 19.11 -0.73
C GLY A 100 20.78 19.12 0.17
N GLU A 101 20.95 20.21 0.93
CA GLU A 101 22.02 20.31 1.92
C GLU A 101 21.64 19.59 3.21
N VAL A 102 22.61 18.90 3.79
CA VAL A 102 22.47 18.23 5.08
C VAL A 102 23.35 18.95 6.08
N ASN A 103 22.73 19.74 6.95
CA ASN A 103 23.41 20.43 8.03
C ASN A 103 23.23 19.65 9.33
N THR A 104 24.32 19.46 10.09
CA THR A 104 24.29 18.68 11.32
C THR A 104 24.67 19.58 12.49
N PHE A 105 23.91 19.48 13.56
CA PHE A 105 24.19 20.17 14.82
C PHE A 105 24.33 19.12 15.94
N ILE A 106 25.50 19.08 16.59
CA ILE A 106 25.82 18.14 17.68
C ILE A 106 26.46 18.91 18.80
N ASP A 107 25.78 18.99 19.97
CA ASP A 107 26.26 19.75 21.14
C ASP A 107 27.56 19.21 21.75
N SER A 108 27.81 17.91 21.61
CA SER A 108 28.94 17.24 22.22
C SER A 108 30.10 17.10 21.23
N ASN A 109 31.27 17.69 21.54
CA ASN A 109 32.48 17.55 20.74
C ASN A 109 32.90 16.09 20.54
N ALA A 110 32.66 15.22 21.53
CA ALA A 110 32.97 13.78 21.42
C ALA A 110 32.07 13.09 20.39
N LEU A 111 30.76 13.36 20.43
CA LEU A 111 29.80 12.82 19.44
C LEU A 111 30.07 13.38 18.04
N ASP A 112 30.37 14.68 17.94
CA ASP A 112 30.68 15.31 16.66
C ASP A 112 31.92 14.71 16.02
N SER A 113 32.98 14.48 16.78
CA SER A 113 34.20 13.81 16.30
C SER A 113 33.92 12.38 15.78
N ILE A 114 33.07 11.61 16.46
CA ILE A 114 32.69 10.25 16.05
C ILE A 114 31.84 10.31 14.79
N TYR A 115 30.87 11.25 14.72
CA TYR A 115 30.02 11.45 13.57
C TYR A 115 30.86 11.79 12.32
N ASN A 116 31.71 12.80 12.40
CA ASN A 116 32.52 13.28 11.27
C ASN A 116 33.48 12.22 10.71
N LYS A 117 33.99 11.31 11.56
CA LYS A 117 34.81 10.18 11.10
C LYS A 117 34.02 9.09 10.34
N ASN A 118 32.71 9.13 10.39
CA ASN A 118 31.82 8.12 9.78
C ASN A 118 30.74 8.75 8.90
N ILE A 119 30.93 9.98 8.47
CA ILE A 119 29.95 10.70 7.65
C ILE A 119 29.78 10.07 6.26
N ASP A 120 30.84 9.47 5.73
CA ASP A 120 30.87 8.73 4.47
C ASP A 120 29.86 7.56 4.40
N LYS A 121 29.43 7.09 5.57
CA LYS A 121 28.45 5.99 5.71
C LYS A 121 27.00 6.48 5.92
N SER A 122 26.77 7.77 5.78
CA SER A 122 25.42 8.34 5.96
C SER A 122 24.47 7.86 4.87
N PHE A 123 23.21 7.62 5.26
CA PHE A 123 22.10 7.34 4.33
C PHE A 123 21.47 8.61 3.75
N LEU A 124 21.92 9.80 4.23
CA LEU A 124 21.43 11.09 3.76
C LEU A 124 22.53 11.73 2.90
N VAL A 125 22.49 11.45 1.61
CA VAL A 125 23.49 11.94 0.65
C VAL A 125 22.86 13.01 -0.24
N LYS A 126 23.56 14.14 -0.40
CA LYS A 126 23.14 15.24 -1.27
C LYS A 126 22.91 14.74 -2.71
N ASN A 127 21.85 15.21 -3.35
CA ASN A 127 21.39 14.86 -4.69
C ASN A 127 20.87 13.42 -4.85
N GLU A 128 20.72 12.64 -3.76
CA GLU A 128 19.97 11.40 -3.80
C GLU A 128 18.48 11.64 -3.66
N LEU A 129 17.68 10.68 -4.09
CA LEU A 129 16.23 10.72 -3.99
C LEU A 129 15.79 10.81 -2.52
N PHE A 130 14.89 11.74 -2.23
CA PHE A 130 14.25 11.81 -0.94
C PHE A 130 13.47 10.53 -0.66
N LYS A 131 13.80 9.86 0.45
CA LYS A 131 13.08 8.68 0.95
C LYS A 131 13.00 8.77 2.46
N THR A 132 11.80 8.76 3.01
CA THR A 132 11.59 8.78 4.46
C THR A 132 12.32 7.62 5.16
N LYS A 133 12.43 6.48 4.51
CA LYS A 133 13.17 5.31 5.01
C LYS A 133 14.65 5.63 5.29
N ASN A 134 15.29 6.49 4.50
CA ASN A 134 16.71 6.83 4.68
C ASN A 134 16.93 7.57 6.01
N PHE A 135 16.01 8.40 6.43
CA PHE A 135 16.05 9.08 7.74
C PHE A 135 15.96 8.10 8.90
N GLN A 136 15.09 7.08 8.77
CA GLN A 136 15.01 6.03 9.78
C GLN A 136 16.30 5.21 9.84
N LEU A 137 16.85 4.81 8.70
CA LEU A 137 18.11 4.06 8.61
C LEU A 137 19.27 4.88 9.18
N GLU A 138 19.34 6.17 8.91
CA GLU A 138 20.36 7.07 9.46
C GLU A 138 20.24 7.17 10.98
N ARG A 139 19.03 7.32 11.52
CA ARG A 139 18.79 7.31 12.97
C ARG A 139 19.27 6.02 13.62
N GLU A 140 18.97 4.87 13.04
CA GLU A 140 19.41 3.57 13.51
C GLU A 140 20.94 3.40 13.40
N ARG A 141 21.54 3.90 12.29
CA ARG A 141 22.98 3.91 12.11
C ARG A 141 23.69 4.71 13.18
N LEU A 142 23.23 5.95 13.43
CA LEU A 142 23.82 6.83 14.44
C LEU A 142 23.65 6.23 15.86
N PHE A 143 22.51 5.68 16.17
CA PHE A 143 22.29 4.98 17.43
C PHE A 143 23.29 3.86 17.64
N LYS A 144 23.48 2.99 16.64
CA LYS A 144 24.46 1.89 16.70
C LYS A 144 25.90 2.43 16.79
N LEU A 145 26.21 3.45 16.00
CA LEU A 145 27.55 4.07 15.98
C LEU A 145 27.94 4.57 17.37
N PHE A 146 27.10 5.38 18.01
CA PHE A 146 27.39 5.98 19.29
C PHE A 146 27.43 4.94 20.42
N LYS A 147 26.51 3.97 20.41
CA LYS A 147 26.53 2.84 21.37
C LYS A 147 27.82 2.03 21.26
N ASN A 148 28.26 1.69 20.05
CA ASN A 148 29.47 0.94 19.80
C ASN A 148 30.76 1.75 20.09
N SER A 149 30.65 3.08 20.13
CA SER A 149 31.74 3.98 20.52
C SER A 149 31.82 4.22 22.03
N GLY A 150 31.03 3.48 22.84
CA GLY A 150 31.07 3.55 24.28
C GLY A 150 30.08 4.54 24.92
N ILE A 151 29.21 5.15 24.13
CA ILE A 151 28.22 6.13 24.65
C ILE A 151 26.91 5.36 24.94
N TYR A 152 26.88 4.65 26.04
CA TYR A 152 25.79 3.72 26.39
C TYR A 152 24.46 4.41 26.73
N ASP A 153 24.49 5.66 27.17
CA ASP A 153 23.27 6.42 27.52
C ASP A 153 22.60 7.08 26.31
N PHE A 154 23.22 6.96 25.12
CA PHE A 154 22.63 7.54 23.91
C PHE A 154 21.30 6.86 23.55
N GLN A 155 20.28 7.66 23.28
CA GLN A 155 18.95 7.19 22.94
C GLN A 155 18.62 7.49 21.46
N ILE A 156 17.92 6.58 20.81
CA ILE A 156 17.54 6.74 19.41
C ILE A 156 16.66 7.97 19.19
N ASN A 157 15.87 8.35 20.19
CA ASN A 157 15.00 9.51 20.16
C ASN A 157 15.76 10.86 20.31
N SER A 158 17.07 10.82 20.59
CA SER A 158 17.90 12.02 20.62
C SER A 158 18.32 12.48 19.22
N VAL A 159 18.01 11.71 18.18
CA VAL A 159 18.28 12.08 16.80
C VAL A 159 17.01 12.66 16.19
N PHE A 160 17.03 13.93 15.85
CA PHE A 160 15.94 14.63 15.18
C PHE A 160 16.36 15.03 13.77
N PHE A 161 15.40 15.04 12.87
CA PHE A 161 15.58 15.57 11.52
C PHE A 161 14.53 16.65 11.31
N ASP A 162 14.98 17.83 10.91
CA ASP A 162 14.14 18.90 10.40
C ASP A 162 14.32 18.96 8.89
N VAL A 163 13.22 18.99 8.16
CA VAL A 163 13.23 18.92 6.70
C VAL A 163 12.54 20.16 6.15
N GLU A 164 13.31 21.03 5.54
CA GLU A 164 12.82 22.20 4.83
C GLU A 164 12.68 21.88 3.33
N ILE A 165 11.55 22.28 2.74
CA ILE A 165 11.30 22.08 1.31
C ILE A 165 11.66 23.37 0.59
N ASP A 166 12.69 23.30 -0.26
CA ASP A 166 13.01 24.38 -1.18
C ASP A 166 12.17 24.24 -2.46
N SER A 167 11.22 25.14 -2.64
CA SER A 167 10.33 25.21 -3.81
C SER A 167 10.89 26.04 -4.96
N SER A 168 12.06 26.67 -4.78
CA SER A 168 12.62 27.61 -5.77
C SER A 168 13.29 26.93 -6.97
N ASN A 169 13.58 25.64 -6.87
CA ASN A 169 14.29 24.84 -7.89
C ASN A 169 13.40 23.81 -8.63
N ASN A 170 12.08 23.97 -8.60
CA ASN A 170 11.14 23.10 -9.33
C ASN A 170 10.60 23.76 -10.58
#